data_830cd7ac3678c1b595d102bf20ac1944
#
_entry.id   830cd7ac3678c1b595d102bf20ac1944
#
_cell.length_a   1.000
_cell.length_b   1.000
_cell.length_c   1.000
_cell.angle_alpha   90.00
_cell.angle_beta   90.00
_cell.angle_gamma   90.00
#
_symmetry.space_group_name_H-M   'P 1'
#
loop_
_entity.id
_entity.type
_entity.pdbx_description
1 polymer ?
#
loop_
_entity_poly.entity_id
_entity_poly.type
_entity_poly.pdbx_seq_one_letter_code
_entity_poly.pdbx_strand_id
1 'polypeptide(L)'
;MIHRMTVLLLIACMAVIARPSTTGSSPRIKFPGEKCYTYRIELLDKCGSGYSLDKPKQFLSPKAIERRRRLGLKVDSTDLPVSYVYMRQIASDVVRIIGTSKWNNTVLINCTDTTPMQRIRRLPCVKTATMVWTSPDSITARVKRSRKNRDGFNPWDSVHNAAYGKAEAQIEALGGIRLHQQGYRGEGMTIAVLDGGFAGVDRKQVFKNVDIKGVKDFVYPASPVFYNETDHGTKVLSAMAINAPNVYIGTAPKASYWLLRCEDQQSEQPVEEDYWAMAAEFADSVGVDVINSSLGYYEYDNHYGDHPLWHLDGHTALISRTASMLAQKGIILVNSAGNNGMGPWKKITFPADAHDILTVGAVTEENKNAPFSGVGNTADGRIKPDVVALGSPTVLVSSRGTVIEDM
;
A
#
# COMPACT_ATOMS: atom_id res chain seq x y z
N MET A 1 11.37 11.26 24.87
CA MET A 1 10.69 11.45 23.58
C MET A 1 11.26 10.56 22.47
N ILE A 2 12.58 10.40 22.40
CA ILE A 2 13.29 9.53 21.44
C ILE A 2 12.93 8.04 21.60
N HIS A 3 12.70 7.56 22.83
CA HIS A 3 12.39 6.14 23.11
C HIS A 3 11.06 5.61 22.55
N ARG A 4 10.04 6.49 22.33
CA ARG A 4 8.75 6.06 21.75
C ARG A 4 8.79 5.90 20.22
N MET A 5 9.76 6.52 19.55
CA MET A 5 9.95 6.38 18.10
C MET A 5 10.68 5.10 17.71
N THR A 6 11.58 4.61 18.55
CA THR A 6 12.44 3.45 18.23
C THR A 6 11.66 2.14 18.11
N VAL A 7 10.52 2.03 18.76
CA VAL A 7 9.66 0.82 18.74
C VAL A 7 8.94 0.59 17.43
N LEU A 8 8.65 1.65 16.70
CA LEU A 8 7.90 1.58 15.43
C LEU A 8 8.76 1.21 14.22
N LEU A 9 10.08 1.32 14.34
CA LEU A 9 11.02 0.98 13.28
C LEU A 9 11.13 -0.53 12.99
N LEU A 10 10.49 -1.37 13.80
CA LEU A 10 10.54 -2.82 13.68
C LEU A 10 9.30 -3.43 13.02
N ILE A 11 8.46 -2.63 12.33
CA ILE A 11 7.39 -3.17 11.51
C ILE A 11 8.05 -3.71 10.23
N ALA A 12 8.46 -4.97 10.28
CA ALA A 12 8.92 -5.66 9.10
C ALA A 12 7.77 -5.80 8.10
N CYS A 13 7.91 -5.20 6.93
CA CYS A 13 7.14 -5.59 5.75
C CYS A 13 7.54 -7.01 5.39
N MET A 14 6.75 -7.99 5.78
CA MET A 14 6.96 -9.35 5.31
C MET A 14 6.51 -9.43 3.86
N ALA A 15 7.47 -9.63 2.97
CA ALA A 15 7.20 -9.82 1.56
C ALA A 15 6.49 -11.17 1.35
N VAL A 16 5.20 -11.13 1.10
CA VAL A 16 4.45 -12.31 0.65
C VAL A 16 4.65 -12.46 -0.85
N ILE A 17 5.17 -13.60 -1.26
CA ILE A 17 5.55 -13.88 -2.64
C ILE A 17 4.32 -14.05 -3.52
N ALA A 18 4.13 -13.17 -4.51
CA ALA A 18 3.45 -13.53 -5.74
C ALA A 18 4.50 -14.08 -6.73
N ARG A 19 4.54 -15.39 -6.97
CA ARG A 19 5.42 -15.96 -8.01
C ARG A 19 4.93 -15.54 -9.39
N PRO A 20 5.82 -15.18 -10.34
CA PRO A 20 5.42 -15.05 -11.72
C PRO A 20 4.82 -16.38 -12.20
N SER A 21 3.62 -16.32 -12.76
CA SER A 21 2.92 -17.49 -13.29
C SER A 21 3.72 -18.04 -14.47
N THR A 22 4.17 -19.29 -14.34
CA THR A 22 4.60 -20.08 -15.51
C THR A 22 3.45 -20.11 -16.52
N THR A 23 3.76 -19.77 -17.76
CA THR A 23 2.91 -19.69 -18.94
C THR A 23 2.01 -20.92 -19.17
N GLY A 24 0.89 -20.93 -18.51
CA GLY A 24 -0.28 -21.68 -18.95
C GLY A 24 -1.30 -20.66 -19.39
N SER A 25 -1.72 -20.65 -20.65
CA SER A 25 -2.73 -19.76 -21.15
C SER A 25 -4.01 -19.90 -20.34
N SER A 26 -4.23 -18.98 -19.41
CA SER A 26 -5.51 -18.88 -18.71
C SER A 26 -6.60 -18.50 -19.72
N PRO A 27 -7.80 -19.08 -19.65
CA PRO A 27 -8.87 -18.71 -20.58
C PRO A 27 -9.15 -17.20 -20.44
N ARG A 28 -9.14 -16.48 -21.57
CA ARG A 28 -9.50 -15.07 -21.63
C ARG A 28 -11.00 -14.93 -21.47
N ILE A 29 -11.42 -14.17 -20.46
CA ILE A 29 -12.81 -13.82 -20.22
C ILE A 29 -13.03 -12.41 -20.77
N LYS A 30 -14.07 -12.24 -21.60
CA LYS A 30 -14.44 -10.90 -22.11
C LYS A 30 -14.80 -10.00 -20.94
N PHE A 31 -14.28 -8.76 -20.93
CA PHE A 31 -14.59 -7.79 -19.89
C PHE A 31 -16.10 -7.50 -19.90
N PRO A 32 -16.80 -7.67 -18.76
CA PRO A 32 -18.23 -7.41 -18.69
C PRO A 32 -18.47 -5.88 -18.63
N GLY A 33 -18.77 -5.26 -19.74
CA GLY A 33 -19.06 -3.84 -19.81
C GLY A 33 -18.60 -3.19 -21.10
N GLU A 34 -18.89 -1.90 -21.24
CA GLU A 34 -18.41 -1.09 -22.35
C GLU A 34 -16.94 -0.71 -22.16
N LYS A 35 -16.26 -0.40 -23.27
CA LYS A 35 -14.89 0.12 -23.24
C LYS A 35 -14.84 1.39 -22.41
N CYS A 36 -13.87 1.48 -21.53
CA CYS A 36 -13.73 2.56 -20.57
C CYS A 36 -12.26 2.98 -20.45
N TYR A 37 -12.03 4.26 -20.25
CA TYR A 37 -10.68 4.82 -20.14
C TYR A 37 -10.58 5.67 -18.89
N THR A 38 -9.46 5.55 -18.19
CA THR A 38 -9.13 6.42 -17.04
C THR A 38 -7.93 7.29 -17.40
N TYR A 39 -8.05 8.59 -17.15
CA TYR A 39 -6.98 9.55 -17.34
C TYR A 39 -6.61 10.24 -16.04
N ARG A 40 -5.32 10.41 -15.82
CA ARG A 40 -4.74 11.32 -14.83
C ARG A 40 -4.57 12.68 -15.46
N ILE A 41 -5.24 13.68 -14.90
CA ILE A 41 -5.15 15.08 -15.31
C ILE A 41 -4.31 15.83 -14.28
N GLU A 42 -3.11 16.23 -14.63
CA GLU A 42 -2.26 17.09 -13.80
C GLU A 42 -2.67 18.54 -14.00
N LEU A 43 -2.86 19.28 -12.91
CA LEU A 43 -3.27 20.68 -12.92
C LEU A 43 -2.08 21.59 -12.69
N LEU A 44 -2.15 22.82 -13.22
CA LEU A 44 -1.09 23.82 -13.09
C LEU A 44 -0.91 24.28 -11.64
N ASP A 45 -2.01 24.55 -10.95
CA ASP A 45 -2.03 25.07 -9.59
C ASP A 45 -3.31 24.65 -8.83
N LYS A 46 -3.53 25.23 -7.65
CA LYS A 46 -4.71 25.00 -6.81
C LYS A 46 -5.62 26.23 -6.67
N CYS A 47 -5.55 27.17 -7.62
CA CYS A 47 -6.41 28.33 -7.64
C CYS A 47 -7.90 27.95 -7.56
N GLY A 48 -8.63 28.57 -6.64
CA GLY A 48 -10.06 28.24 -6.44
C GLY A 48 -10.31 26.92 -5.76
N SER A 49 -9.38 26.41 -4.94
CA SER A 49 -9.60 25.21 -4.12
C SER A 49 -10.75 25.38 -3.12
N GLY A 50 -11.04 26.64 -2.72
CA GLY A 50 -12.06 26.96 -1.71
C GLY A 50 -11.57 26.78 -0.27
N TYR A 51 -10.30 26.41 -0.06
CA TYR A 51 -9.70 26.15 1.25
C TYR A 51 -8.55 27.14 1.52
N SER A 52 -8.26 27.37 2.81
CA SER A 52 -7.17 28.22 3.27
C SER A 52 -6.24 27.46 4.22
N LEU A 53 -4.93 27.73 4.13
CA LEU A 53 -3.93 27.17 5.06
C LEU A 53 -4.17 27.59 6.51
N ASP A 54 -4.81 28.74 6.74
CA ASP A 54 -5.15 29.23 8.08
C ASP A 54 -6.29 28.43 8.74
N LYS A 55 -6.99 27.58 7.96
CA LYS A 55 -8.12 26.77 8.42
C LYS A 55 -7.91 25.27 8.15
N PRO A 56 -6.81 24.69 8.63
CA PRO A 56 -6.45 23.29 8.27
C PRO A 56 -7.48 22.27 8.76
N LYS A 57 -8.28 22.57 9.77
CA LYS A 57 -9.37 21.70 10.26
C LYS A 57 -10.45 21.41 9.20
N GLN A 58 -10.49 22.15 8.10
CA GLN A 58 -11.44 21.91 7.02
C GLN A 58 -11.05 20.72 6.13
N PHE A 59 -9.76 20.30 6.15
CA PHE A 59 -9.25 19.23 5.28
C PHE A 59 -8.28 18.27 5.97
N LEU A 60 -7.92 18.50 7.23
CA LEU A 60 -7.11 17.62 8.06
C LEU A 60 -7.84 17.32 9.39
N SER A 61 -7.73 16.08 9.85
CA SER A 61 -8.25 15.70 11.16
C SER A 61 -7.47 16.38 12.30
N PRO A 62 -8.07 16.49 13.50
CA PRO A 62 -7.35 16.98 14.67
C PRO A 62 -6.06 16.20 14.95
N LYS A 63 -6.07 14.88 14.73
CA LYS A 63 -4.89 14.01 14.94
C LYS A 63 -3.79 14.32 13.93
N ALA A 64 -4.13 14.56 12.66
CA ALA A 64 -3.17 14.95 11.61
C ALA A 64 -2.51 16.31 11.91
N ILE A 65 -3.29 17.28 12.40
CA ILE A 65 -2.80 18.60 12.80
C ILE A 65 -1.88 18.48 14.02
N GLU A 66 -2.28 17.71 15.03
CA GLU A 66 -1.49 17.49 16.25
C GLU A 66 -0.18 16.77 15.95
N ARG A 67 -0.17 15.78 15.04
CA ARG A 67 1.06 15.13 14.60
C ARG A 67 2.06 16.16 14.04
N ARG A 68 1.60 17.03 13.10
CA ARG A 68 2.44 18.09 12.55
C ARG A 68 2.94 19.03 13.63
N ARG A 69 2.07 19.51 14.51
CA ARG A 69 2.43 20.40 15.62
C ARG A 69 3.51 19.77 16.52
N ARG A 70 3.33 18.51 16.90
CA ARG A 70 4.29 17.78 17.77
C ARG A 70 5.66 17.62 17.14
N LEU A 71 5.71 17.51 15.81
CA LEU A 71 6.94 17.30 15.03
C LEU A 71 7.52 18.62 14.48
N GLY A 72 6.91 19.77 14.77
CA GLY A 72 7.34 21.05 14.23
C GLY A 72 7.12 21.24 12.72
N LEU A 73 6.24 20.43 12.12
CA LEU A 73 5.93 20.49 10.70
C LEU A 73 4.81 21.49 10.42
N LYS A 74 4.89 22.17 9.29
CA LYS A 74 3.88 23.12 8.85
C LYS A 74 2.86 22.47 7.92
N VAL A 75 1.64 22.98 7.95
CA VAL A 75 0.66 22.76 6.89
C VAL A 75 1.04 23.69 5.71
N ASP A 76 1.13 23.15 4.51
CA ASP A 76 1.59 23.88 3.33
C ASP A 76 0.62 23.73 2.13
N SER A 77 0.96 24.34 1.00
CA SER A 77 0.11 24.33 -0.19
C SER A 77 -0.16 22.93 -0.76
N THR A 78 0.70 21.95 -0.48
CA THR A 78 0.47 20.56 -0.92
C THR A 78 -0.70 19.93 -0.17
N ASP A 79 -0.96 20.36 1.06
CA ASP A 79 -2.08 19.86 1.88
C ASP A 79 -3.45 20.38 1.39
N LEU A 80 -3.51 21.50 0.66
CA LEU A 80 -4.76 22.02 0.15
C LEU A 80 -5.42 21.04 -0.85
N PRO A 81 -6.72 20.82 -0.75
CA PRO A 81 -7.46 20.05 -1.74
C PRO A 81 -7.31 20.63 -3.16
N VAL A 82 -7.48 19.77 -4.14
CA VAL A 82 -7.48 20.16 -5.57
C VAL A 82 -8.57 21.20 -5.85
N SER A 83 -8.32 22.10 -6.80
CA SER A 83 -9.24 23.18 -7.17
C SER A 83 -10.62 22.63 -7.58
N TYR A 84 -11.64 22.99 -6.81
CA TYR A 84 -13.03 22.66 -7.16
C TYR A 84 -13.48 23.34 -8.46
N VAL A 85 -12.99 24.56 -8.71
CA VAL A 85 -13.27 25.30 -9.95
C VAL A 85 -12.76 24.53 -11.17
N TYR A 86 -11.54 24.02 -11.10
CA TYR A 86 -10.94 23.24 -12.18
C TYR A 86 -11.65 21.88 -12.36
N MET A 87 -12.00 21.22 -11.27
CA MET A 87 -12.77 19.98 -11.36
C MET A 87 -14.11 20.16 -12.08
N ARG A 88 -14.80 21.27 -11.83
CA ARG A 88 -16.06 21.61 -12.56
C ARG A 88 -15.85 21.87 -14.05
N GLN A 89 -14.71 22.45 -14.45
CA GLN A 89 -14.38 22.64 -15.85
C GLN A 89 -14.06 21.33 -16.57
N ILE A 90 -13.47 20.36 -15.86
CA ILE A 90 -13.10 19.05 -16.39
C ILE A 90 -14.34 18.14 -16.52
N ALA A 91 -15.19 18.09 -15.51
CA ALA A 91 -16.35 17.24 -15.45
C ALA A 91 -17.38 17.57 -16.55
N SER A 92 -18.14 16.58 -17.00
CA SER A 92 -19.29 16.69 -17.88
C SER A 92 -20.15 15.43 -17.77
N ASP A 93 -21.25 15.36 -18.50
CA ASP A 93 -22.14 14.19 -18.50
C ASP A 93 -21.42 12.90 -18.97
N VAL A 94 -20.36 13.04 -19.78
CA VAL A 94 -19.58 11.92 -20.31
C VAL A 94 -18.20 11.78 -19.65
N VAL A 95 -17.85 12.63 -18.66
CA VAL A 95 -16.58 12.61 -17.92
C VAL A 95 -16.87 12.60 -16.43
N ARG A 96 -16.58 11.48 -15.80
CA ARG A 96 -16.77 11.31 -14.36
C ARG A 96 -15.45 11.46 -13.62
N ILE A 97 -15.40 12.32 -12.60
CA ILE A 97 -14.26 12.35 -11.66
C ILE A 97 -14.40 11.18 -10.70
N ILE A 98 -13.35 10.37 -10.58
CA ILE A 98 -13.30 9.18 -9.72
C ILE A 98 -12.32 9.31 -8.56
N GLY A 99 -11.42 10.30 -8.61
CA GLY A 99 -10.47 10.56 -7.53
C GLY A 99 -9.67 11.84 -7.72
N THR A 100 -8.95 12.23 -6.68
CA THR A 100 -8.02 13.37 -6.71
C THR A 100 -6.81 13.08 -5.83
N SER A 101 -5.65 13.56 -6.23
CA SER A 101 -4.45 13.62 -5.39
C SER A 101 -4.10 15.08 -5.10
N LYS A 102 -4.15 15.47 -3.83
CA LYS A 102 -3.79 16.82 -3.39
C LYS A 102 -2.28 17.06 -3.47
N TRP A 103 -1.47 16.05 -3.18
CA TRP A 103 -0.01 16.20 -3.20
C TRP A 103 0.54 16.28 -4.60
N ASN A 104 0.00 15.49 -5.53
CA ASN A 104 0.38 15.50 -6.94
C ASN A 104 -0.39 16.53 -7.77
N ASN A 105 -1.41 17.18 -7.18
CA ASN A 105 -2.31 18.13 -7.84
C ASN A 105 -2.96 17.52 -9.11
N THR A 106 -3.48 16.31 -8.98
CA THR A 106 -4.09 15.56 -10.08
C THR A 106 -5.56 15.26 -9.84
N VAL A 107 -6.30 15.13 -10.94
CA VAL A 107 -7.69 14.65 -10.99
C VAL A 107 -7.72 13.37 -11.81
N LEU A 108 -8.28 12.32 -11.26
CA LEU A 108 -8.49 11.06 -11.95
C LEU A 108 -9.91 11.04 -12.53
N ILE A 109 -10.01 10.88 -13.83
CA ILE A 109 -11.29 10.88 -14.55
C ILE A 109 -11.52 9.57 -15.29
N ASN A 110 -12.79 9.22 -15.46
CA ASN A 110 -13.21 8.08 -16.25
C ASN A 110 -14.17 8.54 -17.38
N CYS A 111 -14.02 7.95 -18.57
CA CYS A 111 -14.88 8.20 -19.73
C CYS A 111 -14.98 6.95 -20.61
N THR A 112 -16.08 6.83 -21.39
CA THR A 112 -16.34 5.67 -22.26
C THR A 112 -15.69 5.79 -23.63
N ASP A 113 -15.26 7.00 -24.02
CA ASP A 113 -14.49 7.26 -25.22
C ASP A 113 -13.43 8.33 -24.99
N THR A 114 -12.57 8.55 -25.98
CA THR A 114 -11.43 9.49 -25.87
C THR A 114 -11.75 10.91 -26.36
N THR A 115 -12.92 11.14 -26.94
CA THR A 115 -13.33 12.44 -27.55
C THR A 115 -13.25 13.61 -26.55
N PRO A 116 -13.72 13.48 -25.28
CA PRO A 116 -13.65 14.55 -24.31
C PRO A 116 -12.22 15.06 -24.05
N MET A 117 -11.21 14.24 -24.29
CA MET A 117 -9.82 14.59 -24.04
C MET A 117 -9.31 15.72 -24.93
N GLN A 118 -9.89 15.92 -26.12
CA GLN A 118 -9.55 17.06 -27.00
C GLN A 118 -9.89 18.40 -26.33
N ARG A 119 -11.04 18.47 -25.66
CA ARG A 119 -11.46 19.65 -24.89
C ARG A 119 -10.61 19.80 -23.62
N ILE A 120 -10.46 18.73 -22.85
CA ILE A 120 -9.78 18.76 -21.53
C ILE A 120 -8.32 19.21 -21.68
N ARG A 121 -7.58 18.69 -22.66
CA ARG A 121 -6.17 19.10 -22.92
C ARG A 121 -6.00 20.58 -23.31
N ARG A 122 -7.05 21.25 -23.72
CA ARG A 122 -7.04 22.68 -24.08
C ARG A 122 -7.43 23.61 -22.93
N LEU A 123 -7.87 23.05 -21.80
CA LEU A 123 -8.21 23.86 -20.63
C LEU A 123 -6.96 24.53 -20.07
N PRO A 124 -7.00 25.84 -19.79
CA PRO A 124 -5.83 26.59 -19.28
C PRO A 124 -5.28 26.04 -17.96
N CYS A 125 -6.10 25.37 -17.17
CA CYS A 125 -5.71 24.77 -15.89
C CYS A 125 -5.03 23.40 -16.02
N VAL A 126 -5.01 22.80 -17.19
CA VAL A 126 -4.47 21.46 -17.42
C VAL A 126 -3.02 21.55 -17.86
N LYS A 127 -2.13 20.88 -17.15
CA LYS A 127 -0.71 20.78 -17.47
C LYS A 127 -0.44 19.55 -18.35
N THR A 128 -0.94 18.37 -17.91
CA THR A 128 -0.84 17.12 -18.66
C THR A 128 -2.13 16.31 -18.52
N ALA A 129 -2.35 15.39 -19.48
CA ALA A 129 -3.46 14.44 -19.44
C ALA A 129 -2.99 13.10 -20.00
N THR A 130 -2.72 12.15 -19.10
CA THR A 130 -2.15 10.83 -19.40
C THR A 130 -3.20 9.75 -19.18
N MET A 131 -3.35 8.84 -20.13
CA MET A 131 -4.15 7.64 -19.92
C MET A 131 -3.41 6.73 -18.93
N VAL A 132 -4.08 6.29 -17.88
CA VAL A 132 -3.48 5.45 -16.84
C VAL A 132 -4.17 4.10 -16.69
N TRP A 133 -5.33 3.95 -17.29
CA TRP A 133 -6.05 2.69 -17.32
C TRP A 133 -6.99 2.61 -18.52
N THR A 134 -7.16 1.41 -19.06
CA THR A 134 -8.20 1.08 -20.02
C THR A 134 -8.82 -0.27 -19.67
N SER A 135 -10.13 -0.39 -19.80
CA SER A 135 -10.79 -1.68 -19.61
C SER A 135 -10.17 -2.72 -20.56
N PRO A 136 -9.73 -3.87 -20.05
CA PRO A 136 -9.15 -4.92 -20.87
C PRO A 136 -10.19 -5.45 -21.86
N ASP A 137 -9.77 -5.84 -23.06
CA ASP A 137 -10.66 -6.47 -24.06
C ASP A 137 -11.15 -7.85 -23.59
N SER A 138 -10.40 -8.47 -22.72
CA SER A 138 -10.75 -9.70 -22.02
C SER A 138 -10.04 -9.77 -20.69
N ILE A 139 -10.75 -10.18 -19.64
CA ILE A 139 -10.12 -10.52 -18.36
C ILE A 139 -9.46 -11.89 -18.56
N THR A 140 -8.15 -11.94 -18.37
CA THR A 140 -7.48 -13.20 -18.13
C THR A 140 -7.92 -13.61 -16.72
N ALA A 141 -8.79 -14.63 -16.61
CA ALA A 141 -9.04 -15.21 -15.31
C ALA A 141 -7.67 -15.68 -14.80
N ARG A 142 -7.06 -14.93 -13.89
CA ARG A 142 -5.96 -15.45 -13.08
C ARG A 142 -6.60 -16.57 -12.29
N VAL A 143 -6.52 -17.80 -12.82
CA VAL A 143 -6.86 -18.99 -12.07
C VAL A 143 -5.93 -18.94 -10.87
N LYS A 144 -6.46 -18.47 -9.74
CA LYS A 144 -5.82 -18.68 -8.45
C LYS A 144 -5.69 -20.21 -8.37
N ARG A 145 -4.52 -20.73 -8.76
CA ARG A 145 -4.15 -22.07 -8.32
C ARG A 145 -4.13 -21.96 -6.82
N SER A 146 -5.27 -22.32 -6.21
CA SER A 146 -5.30 -22.71 -4.83
C SER A 146 -4.18 -23.75 -4.72
N ARG A 147 -3.00 -23.33 -4.26
CA ARG A 147 -2.06 -24.30 -3.73
C ARG A 147 -2.87 -25.05 -2.71
N LYS A 148 -2.94 -26.38 -2.84
CA LYS A 148 -3.29 -27.22 -1.73
C LYS A 148 -2.32 -26.83 -0.64
N ASN A 149 -2.78 -25.91 0.24
CA ASN A 149 -2.07 -25.70 1.48
C ASN A 149 -2.01 -27.07 2.10
N ARG A 150 -0.83 -27.57 2.35
CA ARG A 150 -0.63 -28.69 3.28
C ARG A 150 -1.42 -28.30 4.51
N ASP A 151 -2.26 -29.16 4.98
CA ASP A 151 -3.27 -28.96 6.01
C ASP A 151 -2.89 -27.87 6.98
N GLY A 152 -3.59 -26.71 6.87
CA GLY A 152 -3.31 -25.58 7.69
C GLY A 152 -3.59 -25.95 9.13
N PHE A 153 -2.57 -25.85 9.95
CA PHE A 153 -2.68 -26.00 11.39
C PHE A 153 -3.75 -25.02 11.89
N ASN A 154 -4.81 -25.58 12.51
CA ASN A 154 -5.77 -24.75 13.21
C ASN A 154 -5.10 -24.25 14.50
N PRO A 155 -4.88 -22.94 14.68
CA PRO A 155 -4.18 -22.43 15.84
C PRO A 155 -4.87 -22.76 17.17
N TRP A 156 -6.12 -23.17 17.13
CA TRP A 156 -6.91 -23.55 18.31
C TRP A 156 -6.78 -25.04 18.68
N ASP A 157 -6.15 -25.85 17.82
CA ASP A 157 -6.03 -27.30 18.02
C ASP A 157 -4.77 -27.71 18.78
N SER A 158 -3.78 -26.80 18.94
CA SER A 158 -2.60 -27.04 19.77
C SER A 158 -2.06 -25.76 20.40
N VAL A 159 -1.87 -25.77 21.68
CA VAL A 159 -1.20 -24.70 22.44
C VAL A 159 0.31 -24.93 22.34
N HIS A 160 1.02 -24.01 21.72
CA HIS A 160 2.47 -23.98 21.80
C HIS A 160 2.90 -23.45 23.18
N ASN A 161 3.98 -24.00 23.72
CA ASN A 161 4.53 -23.54 25.01
C ASN A 161 5.15 -22.14 24.95
N ALA A 162 5.45 -21.64 23.76
CA ALA A 162 5.98 -20.30 23.53
C ALA A 162 4.85 -19.27 23.50
N ALA A 163 4.97 -18.17 24.23
CA ALA A 163 3.95 -17.12 24.35
C ALA A 163 3.55 -16.51 22.98
N TYR A 164 4.46 -16.52 22.01
CA TYR A 164 4.27 -15.99 20.65
C TYR A 164 3.82 -17.03 19.64
N GLY A 165 3.68 -18.30 20.06
CA GLY A 165 3.32 -19.39 19.18
C GLY A 165 4.33 -19.56 18.04
N LYS A 166 3.86 -19.88 16.84
CA LYS A 166 4.74 -20.06 15.67
C LYS A 166 5.44 -18.77 15.19
N ALA A 167 4.98 -17.59 15.61
CA ALA A 167 5.59 -16.31 15.23
C ALA A 167 6.86 -15.98 16.05
N GLU A 168 7.20 -16.76 17.07
CA GLU A 168 8.26 -16.43 18.03
C GLU A 168 9.60 -16.12 17.36
N ALA A 169 10.08 -16.98 16.47
CA ALA A 169 11.37 -16.81 15.81
C ALA A 169 11.45 -15.49 15.01
N GLN A 170 10.42 -15.15 14.26
CA GLN A 170 10.40 -13.92 13.44
C GLN A 170 10.26 -12.65 14.29
N ILE A 171 9.55 -12.72 15.42
CA ILE A 171 9.42 -11.58 16.35
C ILE A 171 10.74 -11.39 17.13
N GLU A 172 11.38 -12.49 17.57
CA GLU A 172 12.65 -12.44 18.27
C GLU A 172 13.79 -11.94 17.37
N ALA A 173 13.84 -12.34 16.11
CA ALA A 173 14.81 -11.84 15.13
C ALA A 173 14.82 -10.30 15.00
N LEU A 174 13.69 -9.66 15.32
CA LEU A 174 13.54 -8.20 15.35
C LEU A 174 13.79 -7.60 16.74
N GLY A 175 14.09 -8.41 17.77
CA GLY A 175 14.12 -7.98 19.16
C GLY A 175 12.73 -7.59 19.69
N GLY A 176 11.66 -8.01 19.02
CA GLY A 176 10.27 -7.62 19.30
C GLY A 176 9.77 -8.13 20.64
N ILE A 177 10.19 -9.32 21.06
CA ILE A 177 9.84 -9.89 22.38
C ILE A 177 10.32 -8.98 23.50
N ARG A 178 11.56 -8.51 23.45
CA ARG A 178 12.12 -7.58 24.41
C ARG A 178 11.37 -6.25 24.44
N LEU A 179 10.99 -5.72 23.29
CA LEU A 179 10.21 -4.48 23.20
C LEU A 179 8.82 -4.66 23.82
N HIS A 180 8.16 -5.78 23.56
CA HIS A 180 6.88 -6.11 24.15
C HIS A 180 6.94 -6.26 25.68
N GLN A 181 8.02 -6.85 26.21
CA GLN A 181 8.27 -6.95 27.65
C GLN A 181 8.46 -5.58 28.30
N GLN A 182 9.00 -4.61 27.57
CA GLN A 182 9.15 -3.22 28.02
C GLN A 182 7.85 -2.39 27.85
N GLY A 183 6.75 -3.02 27.42
CA GLY A 183 5.45 -2.37 27.26
C GLY A 183 5.21 -1.74 25.88
N TYR A 184 6.13 -1.88 24.94
CA TYR A 184 6.01 -1.30 23.60
C TYR A 184 5.30 -2.28 22.64
N ARG A 185 3.99 -2.21 22.56
CA ARG A 185 3.14 -3.11 21.77
C ARG A 185 2.28 -2.38 20.73
N GLY A 186 2.51 -1.08 20.54
CA GLY A 186 1.79 -0.23 19.60
C GLY A 186 0.66 0.61 20.19
N GLU A 187 0.52 0.67 21.51
CA GLU A 187 -0.52 1.48 22.15
C GLU A 187 -0.46 2.95 21.74
N GLY A 188 -1.61 3.50 21.35
CA GLY A 188 -1.77 4.90 20.95
C GLY A 188 -1.27 5.21 19.54
N MET A 189 -0.70 4.22 18.83
CA MET A 189 -0.28 4.36 17.44
C MET A 189 -1.38 3.91 16.49
N THR A 190 -1.45 4.56 15.34
CA THR A 190 -2.35 4.17 14.25
C THR A 190 -1.54 3.83 13.01
N ILE A 191 -1.80 2.65 12.47
CA ILE A 191 -1.10 2.10 11.30
C ILE A 191 -2.11 1.99 10.15
N ALA A 192 -1.77 2.46 8.95
CA ALA A 192 -2.51 2.12 7.75
C ALA A 192 -1.80 0.97 7.02
N VAL A 193 -2.57 -0.02 6.58
CA VAL A 193 -2.10 -1.09 5.70
C VAL A 193 -2.65 -0.80 4.31
N LEU A 194 -1.76 -0.50 3.36
CA LEU A 194 -2.05 -0.28 1.95
C LEU A 194 -1.80 -1.59 1.20
N ASP A 195 -2.86 -2.17 0.61
CA ASP A 195 -2.78 -3.52 0.05
C ASP A 195 -3.89 -3.81 -0.97
N GLY A 196 -3.86 -4.98 -1.60
CA GLY A 196 -4.84 -5.42 -2.60
C GLY A 196 -6.14 -5.97 -2.01
N GLY A 197 -6.20 -6.32 -0.72
CA GLY A 197 -7.44 -6.82 -0.10
C GLY A 197 -7.24 -7.51 1.24
N PHE A 198 -8.34 -7.66 1.97
CA PHE A 198 -8.36 -8.06 3.37
C PHE A 198 -9.38 -9.18 3.66
N ALA A 199 -9.43 -10.19 2.79
CA ALA A 199 -10.41 -11.27 2.89
C ALA A 199 -10.42 -11.95 4.25
N GLY A 200 -11.60 -12.04 4.86
CA GLY A 200 -11.84 -12.79 6.10
C GLY A 200 -11.51 -12.05 7.39
N VAL A 201 -10.91 -10.85 7.35
CA VAL A 201 -10.56 -10.08 8.55
C VAL A 201 -11.79 -9.76 9.41
N ASP A 202 -12.92 -9.47 8.77
CA ASP A 202 -14.20 -9.11 9.40
C ASP A 202 -14.85 -10.24 10.22
N ARG A 203 -14.54 -11.51 9.91
CA ARG A 203 -15.28 -12.67 10.41
C ARG A 203 -14.44 -13.75 11.11
N LYS A 204 -13.11 -13.68 10.98
CA LYS A 204 -12.26 -14.71 11.59
C LYS A 204 -11.91 -14.37 13.02
N GLN A 205 -12.08 -15.36 13.91
CA GLN A 205 -11.93 -15.21 15.35
C GLN A 205 -10.55 -14.62 15.75
N VAL A 206 -9.51 -14.99 15.02
CA VAL A 206 -8.13 -14.54 15.29
C VAL A 206 -7.94 -13.02 15.12
N PHE A 207 -8.78 -12.36 14.30
CA PHE A 207 -8.77 -10.91 14.10
C PHE A 207 -9.75 -10.15 14.99
N LYS A 208 -10.56 -10.84 15.80
CA LYS A 208 -11.64 -10.24 16.59
C LYS A 208 -11.15 -9.13 17.53
N ASN A 209 -9.93 -9.24 18.03
CA ASN A 209 -9.35 -8.30 18.98
C ASN A 209 -8.50 -7.21 18.31
N VAL A 210 -8.43 -7.17 16.98
CA VAL A 210 -7.71 -6.13 16.24
C VAL A 210 -8.54 -4.86 16.24
N ASP A 211 -7.94 -3.74 16.66
CA ASP A 211 -8.60 -2.43 16.68
C ASP A 211 -8.60 -1.80 15.27
N ILE A 212 -9.63 -2.11 14.48
CA ILE A 212 -9.80 -1.57 13.13
C ILE A 212 -10.60 -0.26 13.22
N LYS A 213 -9.97 0.87 12.90
CA LYS A 213 -10.60 2.21 12.91
C LYS A 213 -11.50 2.44 11.70
N GLY A 214 -11.24 1.75 10.60
CA GLY A 214 -12.05 1.82 9.41
C GLY A 214 -11.37 1.18 8.20
N VAL A 215 -12.13 1.14 7.12
CA VAL A 215 -11.69 0.59 5.84
C VAL A 215 -12.01 1.56 4.72
N LYS A 216 -11.22 1.55 3.65
CA LYS A 216 -11.54 2.33 2.45
C LYS A 216 -11.01 1.62 1.20
N ASP A 217 -11.84 1.59 0.16
CA ASP A 217 -11.51 1.03 -1.13
C ASP A 217 -11.32 2.16 -2.15
N PHE A 218 -10.13 2.26 -2.73
CA PHE A 218 -9.79 3.26 -3.76
C PHE A 218 -9.91 2.69 -5.16
N VAL A 219 -9.97 1.36 -5.29
CA VAL A 219 -10.13 0.66 -6.58
C VAL A 219 -11.61 0.58 -6.94
N TYR A 220 -12.43 0.08 -6.01
CA TYR A 220 -13.88 -0.08 -6.18
C TYR A 220 -14.66 0.57 -5.02
N PRO A 221 -14.75 1.90 -4.97
CA PRO A 221 -15.31 2.62 -3.80
C PRO A 221 -16.75 2.24 -3.44
N ALA A 222 -17.52 1.69 -4.38
CA ALA A 222 -18.90 1.24 -4.17
C ALA A 222 -19.01 -0.28 -3.94
N SER A 223 -17.90 -1.00 -3.84
CA SER A 223 -17.92 -2.47 -3.67
C SER A 223 -18.47 -2.86 -2.29
N PRO A 224 -19.47 -3.74 -2.21
CA PRO A 224 -19.93 -4.29 -0.93
C PRO A 224 -19.01 -5.43 -0.42
N VAL A 225 -17.96 -5.80 -1.16
CA VAL A 225 -17.19 -7.02 -0.95
C VAL A 225 -15.75 -6.80 -0.51
N PHE A 226 -15.47 -5.69 0.17
CA PHE A 226 -14.13 -5.32 0.66
C PHE A 226 -13.37 -6.47 1.32
N TYR A 227 -14.05 -7.31 2.10
CA TYR A 227 -13.47 -8.44 2.84
C TYR A 227 -13.54 -9.79 2.12
N ASN A 228 -13.81 -9.84 0.83
CA ASN A 228 -14.08 -11.11 0.14
C ASN A 228 -13.13 -11.42 -1.04
N GLU A 229 -12.26 -10.50 -1.43
CA GLU A 229 -11.49 -10.67 -2.68
C GLU A 229 -10.16 -11.39 -2.46
N THR A 230 -9.11 -10.69 -2.10
CA THR A 230 -7.78 -11.28 -1.87
C THR A 230 -7.39 -11.26 -0.41
N ASP A 231 -6.50 -12.16 0.01
CA ASP A 231 -6.03 -12.29 1.38
C ASP A 231 -4.58 -11.81 1.59
N HIS A 232 -4.00 -11.14 0.59
CA HIS A 232 -2.63 -10.66 0.74
C HIS A 232 -2.52 -9.68 1.92
N GLY A 233 -3.35 -8.64 1.95
CA GLY A 233 -3.38 -7.69 3.07
C GLY A 233 -3.82 -8.31 4.40
N THR A 234 -4.61 -9.40 4.38
CA THR A 234 -4.93 -10.18 5.59
C THR A 234 -3.67 -10.78 6.20
N LYS A 235 -2.83 -11.39 5.37
CA LYS A 235 -1.55 -11.98 5.78
C LYS A 235 -0.61 -10.91 6.30
N VAL A 236 -0.48 -9.78 5.59
CA VAL A 236 0.33 -8.63 6.00
C VAL A 236 -0.16 -8.06 7.34
N LEU A 237 -1.46 -7.82 7.48
CA LEU A 237 -2.07 -7.36 8.73
C LEU A 237 -1.77 -8.33 9.88
N SER A 238 -1.83 -9.65 9.63
CA SER A 238 -1.62 -10.67 10.65
C SER A 238 -0.25 -10.57 11.29
N ALA A 239 0.78 -10.26 10.50
CA ALA A 239 2.16 -10.12 10.98
C ALA A 239 2.33 -9.01 12.02
N MET A 240 1.42 -8.03 12.02
CA MET A 240 1.47 -6.88 12.92
C MET A 240 0.43 -6.93 14.03
N ALA A 241 -0.81 -7.28 13.70
CA ALA A 241 -1.98 -6.92 14.48
C ALA A 241 -2.50 -8.00 15.43
N ILE A 242 -2.25 -9.28 15.15
CA ILE A 242 -2.83 -10.38 15.93
C ILE A 242 -2.29 -10.35 17.35
N ASN A 243 -3.19 -10.57 18.32
CA ASN A 243 -2.89 -10.73 19.71
C ASN A 243 -3.62 -11.97 20.27
N ALA A 244 -3.07 -13.14 19.95
CA ALA A 244 -3.57 -14.43 20.39
C ALA A 244 -2.42 -15.19 21.11
N PRO A 245 -2.24 -14.98 22.42
CA PRO A 245 -1.18 -15.61 23.20
C PRO A 245 -1.17 -17.13 23.05
N ASN A 246 0.04 -17.70 22.94
CA ASN A 246 0.31 -19.11 22.67
C ASN A 246 -0.09 -19.61 21.27
N VAL A 247 -0.62 -18.75 20.41
CA VAL A 247 -0.99 -19.04 19.02
C VAL A 247 -0.20 -18.20 18.05
N TYR A 248 -0.36 -16.89 18.16
CA TYR A 248 0.30 -15.90 17.31
C TYR A 248 0.22 -14.51 17.92
N ILE A 249 1.36 -13.83 18.08
CA ILE A 249 1.41 -12.41 18.46
C ILE A 249 2.21 -11.68 17.38
N GLY A 250 1.59 -10.65 16.78
CA GLY A 250 2.23 -9.78 15.80
C GLY A 250 3.14 -8.73 16.42
N THR A 251 3.77 -7.90 15.59
CA THR A 251 4.76 -6.90 16.03
C THR A 251 4.15 -5.68 16.74
N ALA A 252 2.89 -5.35 16.45
CA ALA A 252 2.18 -4.20 17.03
C ALA A 252 0.74 -4.56 17.43
N PRO A 253 0.55 -5.57 18.32
CA PRO A 253 -0.76 -6.19 18.58
C PRO A 253 -1.74 -5.29 19.33
N LYS A 254 -1.34 -4.10 19.75
CA LYS A 254 -2.17 -3.11 20.44
C LYS A 254 -2.24 -1.77 19.70
N ALA A 255 -1.77 -1.71 18.46
CA ALA A 255 -1.97 -0.57 17.59
C ALA A 255 -3.41 -0.56 17.05
N SER A 256 -3.84 0.61 16.58
CA SER A 256 -5.07 0.76 15.80
C SER A 256 -4.77 0.70 14.30
N TYR A 257 -5.69 0.16 13.50
CA TYR A 257 -5.45 -0.09 12.08
C TYR A 257 -6.49 0.57 11.16
N TRP A 258 -6.03 1.15 10.06
CA TRP A 258 -6.80 1.45 8.86
C TRP A 258 -6.45 0.45 7.77
N LEU A 259 -7.47 -0.13 7.10
CA LEU A 259 -7.27 -1.05 6.00
C LEU A 259 -7.65 -0.34 4.70
N LEU A 260 -6.68 -0.13 3.81
CA LEU A 260 -6.83 0.70 2.61
C LEU A 260 -6.52 -0.15 1.38
N ARG A 261 -7.56 -0.46 0.59
CA ARG A 261 -7.37 -1.18 -0.66
C ARG A 261 -7.00 -0.20 -1.77
N CYS A 262 -5.84 -0.41 -2.39
CA CYS A 262 -5.31 0.45 -3.45
C CYS A 262 -4.63 -0.30 -4.61
N GLU A 263 -4.75 -1.64 -4.66
CA GLU A 263 -4.25 -2.49 -5.74
C GLU A 263 -5.41 -3.25 -6.40
N ASP A 264 -5.44 -3.26 -7.74
CA ASP A 264 -6.40 -4.04 -8.53
C ASP A 264 -5.83 -5.41 -8.90
N GLN A 265 -6.37 -6.45 -8.31
CA GLN A 265 -5.94 -7.83 -8.59
C GLN A 265 -6.31 -8.35 -9.98
N GLN A 266 -7.04 -7.59 -10.77
CA GLN A 266 -7.50 -8.00 -12.11
C GLN A 266 -6.63 -7.43 -13.22
N SER A 267 -5.93 -6.32 -12.98
CA SER A 267 -5.03 -5.67 -13.93
C SER A 267 -3.84 -5.05 -13.21
N GLU A 268 -2.74 -4.91 -13.92
CA GLU A 268 -1.56 -4.17 -13.47
C GLU A 268 -1.40 -2.98 -14.40
N GLN A 269 -1.90 -1.81 -13.99
CA GLN A 269 -1.89 -0.61 -14.84
C GLN A 269 -1.46 0.63 -14.06
N PRO A 270 -0.93 1.68 -14.70
CA PRO A 270 -0.40 2.87 -14.02
C PRO A 270 -1.38 3.60 -13.09
N VAL A 271 -2.69 3.34 -13.18
CA VAL A 271 -3.70 3.89 -12.28
C VAL A 271 -3.51 3.46 -10.83
N GLU A 272 -2.83 2.34 -10.59
CA GLU A 272 -2.59 1.85 -9.24
C GLU A 272 -1.66 2.76 -8.45
N GLU A 273 -0.75 3.48 -9.11
CA GLU A 273 0.01 4.55 -8.47
C GLU A 273 -0.89 5.69 -7.97
N ASP A 274 -1.97 6.03 -8.71
CA ASP A 274 -2.95 7.02 -8.28
C ASP A 274 -3.77 6.53 -7.10
N TYR A 275 -4.21 5.26 -7.11
CA TYR A 275 -4.93 4.67 -5.99
C TYR A 275 -4.07 4.64 -4.74
N TRP A 276 -2.79 4.26 -4.87
CA TRP A 276 -1.83 4.27 -3.78
C TRP A 276 -1.62 5.70 -3.22
N ALA A 277 -1.45 6.69 -4.11
CA ALA A 277 -1.29 8.09 -3.71
C ALA A 277 -2.52 8.60 -2.95
N MET A 278 -3.72 8.32 -3.45
CA MET A 278 -4.97 8.68 -2.76
C MET A 278 -5.11 7.98 -1.40
N ALA A 279 -4.67 6.73 -1.28
CA ALA A 279 -4.67 5.99 -0.02
C ALA A 279 -3.69 6.58 1.00
N ALA A 280 -2.47 6.93 0.57
CA ALA A 280 -1.45 7.58 1.40
C ALA A 280 -1.92 8.96 1.91
N GLU A 281 -2.53 9.77 1.03
CA GLU A 281 -3.09 11.08 1.39
C GLU A 281 -4.31 10.98 2.33
N PHE A 282 -5.13 9.95 2.16
CA PHE A 282 -6.21 9.65 3.09
C PHE A 282 -5.66 9.26 4.47
N ALA A 283 -4.66 8.37 4.51
CA ALA A 283 -3.98 7.98 5.75
C ALA A 283 -3.40 9.20 6.49
N ASP A 284 -2.77 10.13 5.76
CA ASP A 284 -2.34 11.41 6.31
C ASP A 284 -3.51 12.19 6.91
N SER A 285 -4.59 12.33 6.14
CA SER A 285 -5.74 13.17 6.52
C SER A 285 -6.45 12.67 7.78
N VAL A 286 -6.55 11.34 7.97
CA VAL A 286 -7.16 10.74 9.18
C VAL A 286 -6.21 10.66 10.38
N GLY A 287 -4.93 11.00 10.19
CA GLY A 287 -3.95 11.10 11.28
C GLY A 287 -3.22 9.81 11.60
N VAL A 288 -2.92 8.99 10.61
CA VAL A 288 -2.10 7.78 10.75
C VAL A 288 -0.65 8.15 11.11
N ASP A 289 0.00 7.36 11.93
CA ASP A 289 1.40 7.55 12.35
C ASP A 289 2.37 6.77 11.46
N VAL A 290 1.94 5.58 11.00
CA VAL A 290 2.76 4.67 10.19
C VAL A 290 1.93 4.12 9.03
N ILE A 291 2.53 4.02 7.86
CA ILE A 291 1.99 3.29 6.71
C ILE A 291 2.84 2.05 6.47
N ASN A 292 2.20 0.88 6.38
CA ASN A 292 2.79 -0.33 5.85
C ASN A 292 2.26 -0.54 4.43
N SER A 293 3.19 -0.70 3.46
CA SER A 293 2.88 -0.98 2.07
C SER A 293 3.71 -2.18 1.60
N SER A 294 3.03 -3.27 1.26
CA SER A 294 3.63 -4.48 0.69
C SER A 294 3.38 -4.56 -0.82
N LEU A 295 3.39 -3.40 -1.48
CA LEU A 295 3.13 -3.22 -2.90
C LEU A 295 4.37 -2.69 -3.61
N GLY A 296 4.45 -2.96 -4.93
CA GLY A 296 5.54 -2.43 -5.72
C GLY A 296 5.39 -2.71 -7.21
N TYR A 297 5.66 -1.70 -8.01
CA TYR A 297 5.44 -1.68 -9.46
C TYR A 297 6.75 -1.42 -10.20
N TYR A 298 6.87 -1.88 -11.43
CA TYR A 298 7.89 -1.48 -12.41
C TYR A 298 7.45 -1.78 -13.85
N GLU A 299 6.60 -2.78 -14.05
CA GLU A 299 6.10 -3.25 -15.34
C GLU A 299 4.58 -3.36 -15.27
N TYR A 300 3.92 -2.89 -16.29
CA TYR A 300 2.46 -2.86 -16.39
C TYR A 300 1.95 -3.72 -17.53
N ASP A 301 0.68 -4.02 -17.53
CA ASP A 301 0.01 -4.74 -18.61
C ASP A 301 0.25 -4.03 -19.96
N ASN A 302 0.61 -4.80 -20.97
CA ASN A 302 0.94 -4.31 -22.31
C ASN A 302 2.13 -3.32 -22.36
N HIS A 303 2.98 -3.28 -21.33
CA HIS A 303 4.15 -2.41 -21.22
C HIS A 303 3.83 -0.91 -21.35
N TYR A 304 2.59 -0.52 -21.08
CA TYR A 304 2.18 0.87 -21.13
C TYR A 304 2.43 1.56 -19.78
N GLY A 305 3.41 2.43 -19.77
CA GLY A 305 3.79 3.18 -18.57
C GLY A 305 4.87 2.50 -17.72
N ASP A 306 5.51 1.45 -18.21
CA ASP A 306 6.62 0.77 -17.55
C ASP A 306 7.68 1.76 -17.05
N HIS A 307 8.22 1.47 -15.89
CA HIS A 307 9.30 2.24 -15.33
C HIS A 307 10.66 1.63 -15.67
N PRO A 308 11.51 2.35 -16.40
CA PRO A 308 12.89 1.92 -16.61
C PRO A 308 13.75 2.13 -15.34
N LEU A 309 14.89 1.44 -15.27
CA LEU A 309 15.77 1.47 -14.10
C LEU A 309 16.23 2.87 -13.68
N TRP A 310 16.39 3.79 -14.62
CA TRP A 310 16.82 5.18 -14.31
C TRP A 310 15.72 6.04 -13.66
N HIS A 311 14.49 5.55 -13.58
CA HIS A 311 13.43 6.18 -12.77
C HIS A 311 13.49 5.82 -11.28
N LEU A 312 14.39 4.91 -10.87
CA LEU A 312 14.60 4.57 -9.45
C LEU A 312 15.35 5.70 -8.71
N ASP A 313 14.79 6.89 -8.71
CA ASP A 313 15.39 8.12 -8.16
C ASP A 313 14.59 8.75 -7.01
N GLY A 314 13.47 8.14 -6.63
CA GLY A 314 12.57 8.63 -5.58
C GLY A 314 11.66 9.79 -5.99
N HIS A 315 11.72 10.26 -7.25
CA HIS A 315 11.03 11.45 -7.73
C HIS A 315 10.25 11.25 -9.02
N THR A 316 10.77 10.49 -9.97
CA THR A 316 10.21 10.40 -11.33
C THR A 316 8.89 9.64 -11.33
N ALA A 317 8.79 8.47 -10.70
CA ALA A 317 7.53 7.75 -10.57
C ALA A 317 6.57 8.52 -9.64
N LEU A 318 5.29 8.57 -10.01
CA LEU A 318 4.28 9.27 -9.19
C LEU A 318 4.20 8.69 -7.79
N ILE A 319 4.23 7.37 -7.69
CA ILE A 319 4.16 6.68 -6.40
C ILE A 319 5.39 6.99 -5.54
N SER A 320 6.61 7.04 -6.11
CA SER A 320 7.84 7.32 -5.36
C SER A 320 7.91 8.75 -4.86
N ARG A 321 7.53 9.76 -5.69
CA ARG A 321 7.48 11.14 -5.20
C ARG A 321 6.40 11.34 -4.13
N THR A 322 5.27 10.62 -4.23
CA THR A 322 4.23 10.64 -3.19
C THR A 322 4.75 10.01 -1.90
N ALA A 323 5.44 8.89 -1.99
CA ALA A 323 6.06 8.20 -0.85
C ALA A 323 7.10 9.09 -0.15
N SER A 324 7.93 9.79 -0.92
CA SER A 324 8.95 10.73 -0.39
C SER A 324 8.33 11.92 0.36
N MET A 325 7.07 12.26 0.10
CA MET A 325 6.38 13.35 0.84
C MET A 325 5.93 12.92 2.23
N LEU A 326 5.76 11.63 2.51
CA LEU A 326 5.16 11.15 3.77
C LEU A 326 5.97 11.57 5.01
N ALA A 327 7.29 11.50 4.95
CA ALA A 327 8.15 11.95 6.05
C ALA A 327 7.96 13.45 6.35
N GLN A 328 7.78 14.28 5.32
CA GLN A 328 7.49 15.72 5.46
C GLN A 328 6.13 15.97 6.12
N LYS A 329 5.22 15.01 6.07
CA LYS A 329 3.92 15.05 6.77
C LYS A 329 3.98 14.39 8.16
N GLY A 330 5.15 13.86 8.56
CA GLY A 330 5.38 13.22 9.85
C GLY A 330 4.89 11.78 9.94
N ILE A 331 4.81 11.08 8.81
CA ILE A 331 4.41 9.68 8.70
C ILE A 331 5.62 8.84 8.36
N ILE A 332 5.76 7.71 9.03
CA ILE A 332 6.75 6.70 8.68
C ILE A 332 6.13 5.76 7.65
N LEU A 333 6.72 5.70 6.46
CA LEU A 333 6.40 4.68 5.48
C LEU A 333 7.38 3.52 5.59
N VAL A 334 6.84 2.31 5.75
CA VAL A 334 7.56 1.04 5.66
C VAL A 334 7.09 0.33 4.39
N ASN A 335 8.00 0.13 3.44
CA ASN A 335 7.68 -0.45 2.12
C ASN A 335 8.55 -1.66 1.81
N SER A 336 7.95 -2.66 1.16
CA SER A 336 8.67 -3.83 0.66
C SER A 336 9.70 -3.45 -0.41
N ALA A 337 10.84 -4.13 -0.43
CA ALA A 337 11.83 -4.00 -1.51
C ALA A 337 11.36 -4.61 -2.85
N GLY A 338 10.23 -5.32 -2.85
CA GLY A 338 9.72 -6.08 -3.99
C GLY A 338 10.28 -7.50 -4.09
N ASN A 339 9.68 -8.30 -4.98
CA ASN A 339 9.91 -9.74 -5.10
C ASN A 339 10.59 -10.15 -6.42
N ASN A 340 11.27 -9.24 -7.08
CA ASN A 340 11.79 -9.41 -8.44
C ASN A 340 13.27 -9.78 -8.49
N GLY A 341 13.88 -10.17 -7.35
CA GLY A 341 15.30 -10.48 -7.25
C GLY A 341 15.80 -11.61 -8.16
N MET A 342 14.95 -12.59 -8.45
CA MET A 342 15.27 -13.70 -9.37
C MET A 342 14.92 -13.42 -10.84
N GLY A 343 14.12 -12.38 -11.09
CA GLY A 343 13.68 -12.02 -12.44
C GLY A 343 14.71 -11.19 -13.20
N PRO A 344 14.40 -10.78 -14.44
CA PRO A 344 15.27 -9.89 -15.22
C PRO A 344 15.47 -8.52 -14.56
N TRP A 345 14.47 -8.03 -13.82
CA TRP A 345 14.52 -6.75 -13.14
C TRP A 345 15.56 -6.70 -12.02
N LYS A 346 15.59 -7.70 -11.13
CA LYS A 346 16.51 -7.87 -9.98
C LYS A 346 16.50 -6.76 -8.94
N LYS A 347 16.10 -5.56 -9.30
CA LYS A 347 16.13 -4.37 -8.46
C LYS A 347 14.92 -4.28 -7.53
N ILE A 348 14.99 -3.32 -6.60
CA ILE A 348 13.82 -2.87 -5.85
C ILE A 348 12.75 -2.34 -6.80
N THR A 349 11.49 -2.38 -6.39
CA THR A 349 10.34 -1.87 -7.14
C THR A 349 9.90 -0.50 -6.61
N PHE A 350 9.17 0.27 -7.40
CA PHE A 350 8.59 1.54 -6.94
C PHE A 350 7.42 1.28 -5.98
N PRO A 351 7.32 1.96 -4.80
CA PRO A 351 8.08 3.14 -4.37
C PRO A 351 9.26 2.84 -3.42
N ALA A 352 9.84 1.64 -3.42
CA ALA A 352 10.94 1.30 -2.52
C ALA A 352 12.21 2.19 -2.71
N ASP A 353 12.29 2.90 -3.84
CA ASP A 353 13.34 3.87 -4.16
C ASP A 353 13.12 5.26 -3.53
N ALA A 354 11.96 5.50 -2.91
CA ALA A 354 11.61 6.81 -2.38
C ALA A 354 12.59 7.30 -1.29
N HIS A 355 12.64 8.62 -1.13
CA HIS A 355 13.44 9.25 -0.06
C HIS A 355 12.71 9.19 1.28
N ASP A 356 13.50 9.14 2.36
CA ASP A 356 13.02 9.24 3.75
C ASP A 356 11.95 8.21 4.12
N ILE A 357 12.02 7.03 3.51
CA ILE A 357 11.19 5.86 3.84
C ILE A 357 12.06 4.71 4.35
N LEU A 358 11.45 3.74 5.01
CA LEU A 358 12.10 2.49 5.39
C LEU A 358 11.77 1.40 4.37
N THR A 359 12.72 1.07 3.51
CA THR A 359 12.60 -0.03 2.56
C THR A 359 13.12 -1.31 3.20
N VAL A 360 12.31 -2.38 3.17
CA VAL A 360 12.59 -3.65 3.84
C VAL A 360 12.80 -4.77 2.83
N GLY A 361 13.99 -5.37 2.85
CA GLY A 361 14.31 -6.59 2.12
C GLY A 361 14.01 -7.85 2.92
N ALA A 362 13.98 -9.01 2.25
CA ALA A 362 13.74 -10.30 2.86
C ALA A 362 15.04 -11.10 3.02
N VAL A 363 15.18 -11.76 4.18
CA VAL A 363 16.25 -12.74 4.44
C VAL A 363 15.68 -14.09 4.83
N THR A 364 16.53 -15.13 4.73
CA THR A 364 16.25 -16.48 5.25
C THR A 364 16.58 -16.57 6.74
N GLU A 365 16.25 -17.71 7.37
CA GLU A 365 16.61 -17.99 8.77
C GLU A 365 18.14 -17.92 9.02
N GLU A 366 18.96 -18.21 8.00
CA GLU A 366 20.41 -18.08 8.07
C GLU A 366 20.93 -16.65 7.81
N ASN A 367 20.03 -15.66 7.82
CA ASN A 367 20.34 -14.25 7.51
C ASN A 367 20.99 -14.03 6.13
N LYS A 368 20.67 -14.89 5.16
CA LYS A 368 21.05 -14.70 3.76
C LYS A 368 19.94 -13.97 3.03
N ASN A 369 20.29 -13.17 2.02
CA ASN A 369 19.28 -12.55 1.15
C ASN A 369 18.35 -13.61 0.57
N ALA A 370 17.04 -13.44 0.77
CA ALA A 370 16.07 -14.31 0.12
C ALA A 370 16.15 -14.08 -1.41
N PRO A 371 16.23 -15.14 -2.22
CA PRO A 371 16.51 -15.00 -3.67
C PRO A 371 15.54 -14.06 -4.40
N PHE A 372 14.28 -14.01 -3.95
CA PHE A 372 13.25 -13.16 -4.56
C PHE A 372 13.35 -11.69 -4.14
N SER A 373 13.99 -11.38 -3.01
CA SER A 373 14.05 -10.01 -2.50
C SER A 373 14.72 -9.07 -3.50
N GLY A 374 14.06 -7.95 -3.82
CA GLY A 374 14.63 -6.91 -4.65
C GLY A 374 15.91 -6.35 -4.01
N VAL A 375 16.95 -6.13 -4.83
CA VAL A 375 18.22 -5.56 -4.42
C VAL A 375 18.47 -4.24 -5.14
N GLY A 376 19.14 -3.35 -4.51
CA GLY A 376 19.36 -2.08 -5.16
C GLY A 376 20.79 -1.72 -5.11
N ASN A 377 21.34 -0.76 -5.87
CA ASN A 377 21.15 0.66 -5.60
C ASN A 377 20.00 1.30 -6.39
N THR A 378 19.56 2.46 -5.91
CA THR A 378 18.73 3.36 -6.70
C THR A 378 19.52 3.95 -7.87
N ALA A 379 18.84 4.57 -8.84
CA ALA A 379 19.48 5.20 -10.00
C ALA A 379 20.39 6.38 -9.61
N ASP A 380 20.07 7.07 -8.53
CA ASP A 380 20.86 8.16 -7.93
C ASP A 380 21.94 7.67 -6.94
N GLY A 381 22.15 6.35 -6.82
CA GLY A 381 23.25 5.76 -6.07
C GLY A 381 22.99 5.51 -4.57
N ARG A 382 21.78 5.75 -4.05
CA ARG A 382 21.42 5.44 -2.67
C ARG A 382 21.37 3.92 -2.46
N ILE A 383 21.80 3.48 -1.27
CA ILE A 383 21.74 2.07 -0.87
C ILE A 383 20.30 1.76 -0.45
N LYS A 384 19.73 0.70 -1.04
CA LYS A 384 18.43 0.11 -0.69
C LYS A 384 18.51 -1.42 -0.82
N PRO A 385 17.73 -2.20 -0.04
CA PRO A 385 16.85 -1.78 1.04
C PRO A 385 17.62 -1.20 2.23
N ASP A 386 16.94 -0.45 3.11
CA ASP A 386 17.55 0.16 4.30
C ASP A 386 17.79 -0.88 5.40
N VAL A 387 16.88 -1.84 5.53
CA VAL A 387 16.91 -2.93 6.51
C VAL A 387 16.38 -4.23 5.89
N VAL A 388 16.54 -5.32 6.62
CA VAL A 388 16.03 -6.64 6.24
C VAL A 388 15.26 -7.27 7.39
N ALA A 389 14.33 -8.16 7.06
CA ALA A 389 13.59 -8.98 8.01
C ALA A 389 13.45 -10.41 7.51
N LEU A 390 13.16 -11.36 8.43
CA LEU A 390 12.87 -12.74 8.06
C LEU A 390 11.65 -12.77 7.14
N GLY A 391 11.81 -13.24 5.92
CA GLY A 391 10.78 -13.30 4.89
C GLY A 391 10.72 -14.63 4.14
N SER A 392 11.60 -15.60 4.47
CA SER A 392 11.64 -16.91 3.82
C SER A 392 12.20 -18.00 4.75
N PRO A 393 11.32 -18.88 5.32
CA PRO A 393 9.88 -18.74 5.35
C PRO A 393 9.42 -17.64 6.32
N THR A 394 8.18 -17.19 6.18
CA THR A 394 7.53 -16.34 7.17
C THR A 394 6.22 -16.96 7.63
N VAL A 395 5.88 -16.80 8.91
CA VAL A 395 4.67 -17.33 9.51
C VAL A 395 3.60 -16.24 9.53
N LEU A 396 2.43 -16.53 8.98
CA LEU A 396 1.34 -15.59 8.76
C LEU A 396 0.00 -16.23 9.10
N VAL A 397 -1.07 -15.45 9.15
CA VAL A 397 -2.43 -15.97 9.26
C VAL A 397 -3.22 -15.66 7.99
N SER A 398 -3.75 -16.72 7.38
CA SER A 398 -4.53 -16.63 6.14
C SER A 398 -5.95 -16.11 6.34
N SER A 399 -6.66 -15.84 5.24
CA SER A 399 -8.10 -15.53 5.24
C SER A 399 -8.99 -16.63 5.84
N ARG A 400 -8.46 -17.84 6.00
CA ARG A 400 -9.16 -18.94 6.69
C ARG A 400 -9.07 -18.85 8.21
N GLY A 401 -8.21 -17.97 8.73
CA GLY A 401 -7.92 -17.85 10.16
C GLY A 401 -6.92 -18.89 10.66
N THR A 402 -6.19 -19.54 9.75
CA THR A 402 -5.17 -20.55 10.06
C THR A 402 -3.78 -19.97 9.96
N VAL A 403 -2.88 -20.37 10.86
CA VAL A 403 -1.47 -20.07 10.77
C VAL A 403 -0.84 -20.87 9.64
N ILE A 404 -0.12 -20.21 8.76
CA ILE A 404 0.54 -20.81 7.60
C ILE A 404 2.01 -20.35 7.56
N GLU A 405 2.85 -21.16 6.94
CA GLU A 405 4.18 -20.74 6.51
C GLU A 405 4.11 -20.41 5.02
N ASP A 406 4.59 -19.22 4.66
CA ASP A 406 4.63 -18.73 3.27
C ASP A 406 6.09 -18.46 2.87
N MET A 407 6.45 -18.81 1.61
CA MET A 407 7.81 -18.66 1.07
C MET A 407 7.83 -17.66 -0.07
#